data_655780b42d8edcd5199d434cd2452e18
#
_entry.id   655780b42d8edcd5199d434cd2452e18
#
_cell.length_a   1.000
_cell.length_b   1.000
_cell.length_c   1.000
_cell.angle_alpha   90.00
_cell.angle_beta   90.00
_cell.angle_gamma   90.00
#
_symmetry.space_group_name_H-M   'P 1'
#
loop_
_entity.id
_entity.type
_entity.pdbx_description
1 polymer ?
#
loop_
_entity_poly.entity_id
_entity_poly.type
_entity_poly.pdbx_seq_one_letter_code
_entity_poly.pdbx_strand_id
1 'polypeptide(L)'
;GIELLKLDIRQESGRHRQAISAITEYLGLGNFESWTEQARQNFLIQELQSKRPLLPKYFNEPEGSLIQHPDVLEVFATMRTLAEQPAESLGAYIISMAEYPSDVLAVLLLQKEAGIQHPLRVVPLFETLKDLDGAAKTMNTLFNMHWYKQHIQGKHEVMIGYSDSAKDAGFMSANWAQYRAQEELTAVARQHGVQLTLFHGRXXXXXXXXXXXXTEQGEMIRFKFGLEGIALQNLEIYTAATLEATLLPPPEPKKEWRDLMNQMTDLSVQVYRQTVRENPNFVSYLRTVTPELELQMLPLGSRPAKRKVSGGIESLRAIPWVFAWTQIRLMLPAWLGTGTAINQVHEQHKNTLNEMLEQWPYFQTLIDMLEMVLSKSDADIALYYESHLTQDQDLKNLGVELRQRLQNAVDTLLSLKGESKLLSNNEGLDQSMQVRKPYLLPLHLLQAELMKRRRLYLAEHQTEHSPVDHALMVSIAGIAAGLRNTG
;
A
#
# COMPACT_ATOMS: atom_id res chain seq x y z
N GLY A 1 14.14 -30.86 -10.14
CA GLY A 1 15.05 -29.94 -9.48
C GLY A 1 14.60 -29.61 -8.06
N ILE A 2 15.48 -29.02 -7.28
CA ILE A 2 15.12 -28.53 -5.94
C ILE A 2 14.66 -27.08 -6.07
N GLU A 3 13.39 -26.84 -5.74
CA GLU A 3 12.82 -25.51 -5.80
C GLU A 3 13.02 -24.84 -4.44
N LEU A 4 13.88 -23.83 -4.40
CA LEU A 4 14.16 -23.09 -3.17
C LEU A 4 13.05 -22.13 -2.80
N LEU A 5 12.40 -21.53 -3.80
CA LEU A 5 11.35 -20.52 -3.62
C LEU A 5 10.23 -20.75 -4.62
N LYS A 6 9.01 -20.54 -4.18
CA LYS A 6 7.86 -20.49 -5.08
C LYS A 6 7.59 -19.05 -5.46
N LEU A 7 7.43 -18.79 -6.76
CA LEU A 7 7.17 -17.45 -7.27
C LEU A 7 5.67 -17.15 -7.29
N ASP A 8 5.26 -16.08 -6.67
CA ASP A 8 3.90 -15.56 -6.82
C ASP A 8 3.83 -14.70 -8.07
N ILE A 9 2.71 -14.82 -8.77
CA ILE A 9 2.40 -14.01 -9.94
C ILE A 9 1.51 -12.85 -9.48
N ARG A 10 1.69 -11.67 -10.03
CA ARG A 10 0.87 -10.51 -9.64
C ARG A 10 0.50 -9.69 -10.85
N GLN A 11 -0.79 -9.40 -11.00
CA GLN A 11 -1.31 -8.57 -12.09
C GLN A 11 -2.55 -7.81 -11.62
N GLU A 12 -2.83 -6.69 -12.26
CA GLU A 12 -3.93 -5.80 -11.91
C GLU A 12 -5.28 -6.33 -12.43
N SER A 13 -6.33 -6.18 -11.63
CA SER A 13 -7.69 -6.64 -11.95
C SER A 13 -8.21 -6.08 -13.29
N GLY A 14 -7.91 -4.82 -13.58
CA GLY A 14 -8.32 -4.19 -14.84
C GLY A 14 -7.81 -4.92 -16.07
N ARG A 15 -6.57 -5.42 -16.02
CA ARG A 15 -6.00 -6.16 -17.14
C ARG A 15 -6.74 -7.49 -17.37
N HIS A 16 -7.15 -8.14 -16.29
CA HIS A 16 -7.94 -9.38 -16.40
C HIS A 16 -9.32 -9.09 -17.00
N ARG A 17 -9.95 -7.99 -16.57
CA ARG A 17 -11.26 -7.58 -17.13
C ARG A 17 -11.15 -7.32 -18.64
N GLN A 18 -10.09 -6.62 -19.07
CA GLN A 18 -9.83 -6.38 -20.48
C GLN A 18 -9.62 -7.69 -21.25
N ALA A 19 -8.89 -8.64 -20.66
CA ALA A 19 -8.66 -9.94 -21.30
C ALA A 19 -9.98 -10.73 -21.45
N ILE A 20 -10.82 -10.75 -20.42
CA ILE A 20 -12.14 -11.39 -20.51
C ILE A 20 -13.03 -10.65 -21.52
N SER A 21 -12.96 -9.31 -21.56
CA SER A 21 -13.74 -8.53 -22.53
C SER A 21 -13.35 -8.89 -23.97
N ALA A 22 -12.03 -9.06 -24.21
CA ALA A 22 -11.57 -9.50 -25.54
C ALA A 22 -12.16 -10.87 -25.90
N ILE A 23 -12.26 -11.79 -24.93
CA ILE A 23 -12.88 -13.10 -25.15
C ILE A 23 -14.37 -12.95 -25.47
N THR A 24 -15.12 -12.17 -24.67
CA THR A 24 -16.55 -12.04 -24.88
C THR A 24 -16.88 -11.30 -26.19
N GLU A 25 -16.06 -10.35 -26.58
CA GLU A 25 -16.21 -9.65 -27.87
C GLU A 25 -15.93 -10.60 -29.04
N TYR A 26 -14.88 -11.41 -28.94
CA TYR A 26 -14.58 -12.43 -29.94
C TYR A 26 -15.74 -13.40 -30.12
N LEU A 27 -16.42 -13.77 -29.03
CA LEU A 27 -17.55 -14.70 -29.05
C LEU A 27 -18.85 -14.01 -29.46
N GLY A 28 -18.85 -12.71 -29.72
CA GLY A 28 -20.05 -11.96 -30.08
C GLY A 28 -21.01 -11.71 -28.93
N LEU A 29 -20.52 -11.80 -27.70
CA LEU A 29 -21.32 -11.62 -26.47
C LEU A 29 -21.30 -10.18 -25.94
N GLY A 30 -20.45 -9.32 -26.50
CA GLY A 30 -20.36 -7.93 -26.10
C GLY A 30 -19.18 -7.63 -25.17
N ASN A 31 -19.15 -6.38 -24.70
CA ASN A 31 -18.04 -5.85 -23.89
C ASN A 31 -18.26 -6.18 -22.40
N PHE A 32 -17.52 -7.14 -21.88
CA PHE A 32 -17.59 -7.59 -20.49
C PHE A 32 -17.42 -6.44 -19.49
N GLU A 33 -16.59 -5.46 -19.83
CA GLU A 33 -16.35 -4.33 -18.92
C GLU A 33 -17.60 -3.47 -18.69
N SER A 34 -18.54 -3.49 -19.63
CA SER A 34 -19.79 -2.73 -19.51
C SER A 34 -20.91 -3.50 -18.80
N TRP A 35 -20.71 -4.79 -18.52
CA TRP A 35 -21.74 -5.62 -17.88
C TRP A 35 -21.88 -5.29 -16.39
N THR A 36 -23.06 -5.56 -15.83
CA THR A 36 -23.25 -5.49 -14.37
C THR A 36 -22.40 -6.57 -13.69
N GLU A 37 -22.07 -6.35 -12.44
CA GLU A 37 -21.27 -7.33 -11.68
C GLU A 37 -21.98 -8.69 -11.62
N GLN A 38 -23.31 -8.70 -11.47
CA GLN A 38 -24.07 -9.96 -11.43
C GLN A 38 -23.97 -10.70 -12.77
N ALA A 39 -24.05 -9.98 -13.89
CA ALA A 39 -23.90 -10.59 -15.21
C ALA A 39 -22.51 -11.18 -15.41
N ARG A 40 -21.47 -10.45 -14.93
CA ARG A 40 -20.11 -10.94 -14.96
C ARG A 40 -19.97 -12.25 -14.18
N GLN A 41 -20.48 -12.28 -12.94
CA GLN A 41 -20.42 -13.47 -12.09
C GLN A 41 -21.12 -14.66 -12.75
N ASN A 42 -22.33 -14.43 -13.29
CA ASN A 42 -23.12 -15.49 -13.91
C ASN A 42 -22.35 -16.11 -15.09
N PHE A 43 -21.81 -15.28 -15.97
CA PHE A 43 -21.03 -15.73 -17.12
C PHE A 43 -19.82 -16.54 -16.67
N LEU A 44 -19.03 -15.98 -15.74
CA LEU A 44 -17.78 -16.61 -15.30
C LEU A 44 -18.04 -17.96 -14.63
N ILE A 45 -19.05 -18.06 -13.76
CA ILE A 45 -19.38 -19.31 -13.08
C ILE A 45 -19.87 -20.36 -14.10
N GLN A 46 -20.70 -19.94 -15.06
CA GLN A 46 -21.19 -20.85 -16.10
C GLN A 46 -20.02 -21.42 -16.91
N GLU A 47 -19.09 -20.57 -17.32
CA GLU A 47 -17.95 -21.01 -18.14
C GLU A 47 -16.92 -21.80 -17.34
N LEU A 48 -16.75 -21.49 -16.04
CA LEU A 48 -15.88 -22.31 -15.17
C LEU A 48 -16.40 -23.73 -15.00
N GLN A 49 -17.73 -23.92 -15.03
CA GLN A 49 -18.36 -25.24 -14.94
C GLN A 49 -18.39 -25.97 -16.27
N SER A 50 -18.25 -25.27 -17.38
CA SER A 50 -18.29 -25.84 -18.72
C SER A 50 -17.02 -26.64 -19.02
N LYS A 51 -17.17 -27.76 -19.73
CA LYS A 51 -16.02 -28.55 -20.19
C LYS A 51 -15.52 -28.07 -21.55
N ARG A 52 -16.32 -27.29 -22.25
CA ARG A 52 -15.96 -26.77 -23.58
C ARG A 52 -15.03 -25.58 -23.44
N PRO A 53 -13.91 -25.57 -24.17
CA PRO A 53 -13.06 -24.36 -24.19
C PRO A 53 -13.77 -23.22 -24.93
N LEU A 54 -13.54 -22.00 -24.49
CA LEU A 54 -14.09 -20.80 -25.11
C LEU A 54 -13.32 -20.42 -26.37
N LEU A 55 -12.02 -20.69 -26.38
CA LEU A 55 -11.10 -20.20 -27.39
C LEU A 55 -10.42 -21.36 -28.12
N PRO A 56 -10.14 -21.21 -29.42
CA PRO A 56 -9.33 -22.20 -30.12
C PRO A 56 -7.87 -22.17 -29.63
N LYS A 57 -7.16 -23.28 -29.81
CA LYS A 57 -5.80 -23.44 -29.31
C LYS A 57 -4.84 -22.32 -29.77
N TYR A 58 -5.02 -21.84 -30.99
CA TYR A 58 -4.14 -20.84 -31.57
C TYR A 58 -4.49 -19.40 -31.17
N PHE A 59 -5.53 -19.20 -30.40
CA PHE A 59 -5.99 -17.85 -30.03
C PHE A 59 -4.90 -17.02 -29.35
N ASN A 60 -4.06 -17.69 -28.57
CA ASN A 60 -3.01 -17.06 -27.78
C ASN A 60 -1.67 -16.91 -28.52
N GLU A 61 -1.59 -17.33 -29.78
CA GLU A 61 -0.33 -17.26 -30.54
C GLU A 61 -0.12 -15.84 -31.08
N PRO A 62 1.09 -15.28 -30.95
CA PRO A 62 1.35 -13.90 -31.38
C PRO A 62 1.05 -13.67 -32.87
N GLU A 63 1.30 -14.66 -33.71
CA GLU A 63 1.17 -14.54 -35.18
C GLU A 63 -0.22 -14.82 -35.72
N GLY A 64 -1.19 -15.06 -34.89
CA GLY A 64 -2.55 -15.32 -35.38
C GLY A 64 -3.61 -14.69 -34.51
N SER A 65 -3.18 -13.86 -33.57
CA SER A 65 -4.10 -13.29 -32.61
C SER A 65 -5.06 -12.30 -33.26
N LEU A 66 -6.35 -12.52 -33.01
CA LEU A 66 -7.39 -11.58 -33.38
C LEU A 66 -7.43 -10.37 -32.43
N ILE A 67 -6.61 -10.43 -31.38
CA ILE A 67 -6.52 -9.39 -30.37
C ILE A 67 -5.19 -8.64 -30.60
N GLN A 68 -5.26 -7.33 -30.71
CA GLN A 68 -4.10 -6.49 -30.98
C GLN A 68 -3.67 -5.64 -29.78
N HIS A 69 -4.42 -5.66 -28.68
CA HIS A 69 -4.12 -4.81 -27.53
C HIS A 69 -2.95 -5.40 -26.73
N PRO A 70 -1.80 -4.67 -26.60
CA PRO A 70 -0.61 -5.22 -25.96
C PRO A 70 -0.82 -5.76 -24.54
N ASP A 71 -1.60 -5.06 -23.73
CA ASP A 71 -1.84 -5.47 -22.34
C ASP A 71 -2.61 -6.78 -22.26
N VAL A 72 -3.57 -7.00 -23.21
CA VAL A 72 -4.34 -8.25 -23.28
C VAL A 72 -3.44 -9.39 -23.73
N LEU A 73 -2.62 -9.13 -24.74
CA LEU A 73 -1.64 -10.13 -25.24
C LEU A 73 -0.68 -10.55 -24.12
N GLU A 74 -0.25 -9.59 -23.28
CA GLU A 74 0.62 -9.89 -22.14
C GLU A 74 -0.06 -10.81 -21.13
N VAL A 75 -1.37 -10.60 -20.84
CA VAL A 75 -2.12 -11.46 -19.92
C VAL A 75 -2.13 -12.89 -20.46
N PHE A 76 -2.48 -13.07 -21.74
CA PHE A 76 -2.52 -14.40 -22.36
C PHE A 76 -1.12 -15.06 -22.38
N ALA A 77 -0.10 -14.28 -22.68
CA ALA A 77 1.27 -14.79 -22.69
C ALA A 77 1.70 -15.25 -21.30
N THR A 78 1.33 -14.49 -20.27
CA THR A 78 1.59 -14.87 -18.87
C THR A 78 0.90 -16.19 -18.54
N MET A 79 -0.38 -16.33 -18.87
CA MET A 79 -1.13 -17.56 -18.59
C MET A 79 -0.52 -18.76 -19.30
N ARG A 80 -0.09 -18.59 -20.56
CA ARG A 80 0.58 -19.65 -21.32
C ARG A 80 1.90 -20.07 -20.65
N THR A 81 2.70 -19.07 -20.26
CA THR A 81 3.96 -19.33 -19.56
C THR A 81 3.71 -20.13 -18.27
N LEU A 82 2.66 -19.76 -17.50
CA LEU A 82 2.31 -20.47 -16.27
C LEU A 82 1.94 -21.94 -16.55
N ALA A 83 1.24 -22.19 -17.66
CA ALA A 83 0.86 -23.57 -18.03
C ALA A 83 2.08 -24.45 -18.34
N GLU A 84 3.19 -23.84 -18.72
CA GLU A 84 4.43 -24.53 -19.08
C GLU A 84 5.37 -24.77 -17.87
N GLN A 85 5.12 -24.08 -16.75
CA GLN A 85 6.02 -24.15 -15.58
C GLN A 85 5.65 -25.32 -14.66
N PRO A 86 6.64 -25.90 -13.98
CA PRO A 86 6.35 -26.90 -12.95
C PRO A 86 5.51 -26.29 -11.82
N ALA A 87 4.47 -27.00 -11.41
CA ALA A 87 3.54 -26.50 -10.38
C ALA A 87 4.27 -26.18 -9.07
N GLU A 88 5.32 -26.94 -8.75
CA GLU A 88 6.09 -26.74 -7.51
C GLU A 88 6.92 -25.46 -7.49
N SER A 89 7.16 -24.86 -8.64
CA SER A 89 7.88 -23.58 -8.71
C SER A 89 6.97 -22.35 -8.55
N LEU A 90 5.64 -22.57 -8.57
CA LEU A 90 4.66 -21.49 -8.55
C LEU A 90 3.92 -21.44 -7.21
N GLY A 91 3.66 -20.23 -6.76
CA GLY A 91 2.92 -19.95 -5.52
C GLY A 91 1.47 -19.53 -5.80
N ALA A 92 1.14 -18.31 -5.46
CA ALA A 92 -0.19 -17.75 -5.64
C ALA A 92 -0.26 -16.85 -6.88
N TYR A 93 -1.48 -16.67 -7.38
CA TYR A 93 -1.78 -15.60 -8.35
C TYR A 93 -2.47 -14.47 -7.60
N ILE A 94 -1.77 -13.37 -7.42
CA ILE A 94 -2.23 -12.21 -6.65
C ILE A 94 -2.86 -11.18 -7.59
N ILE A 95 -4.08 -10.76 -7.28
CA ILE A 95 -4.78 -9.74 -8.07
C ILE A 95 -4.69 -8.41 -7.34
N SER A 96 -3.88 -7.47 -7.86
CA SER A 96 -3.84 -6.12 -7.29
C SER A 96 -5.08 -5.32 -7.72
N MET A 97 -5.48 -4.36 -6.90
CA MET A 97 -6.68 -3.55 -7.11
C MET A 97 -7.94 -4.42 -7.24
N ALA A 98 -8.01 -5.49 -6.43
CA ALA A 98 -9.19 -6.35 -6.43
C ALA A 98 -10.36 -5.64 -5.76
N GLU A 99 -11.53 -5.73 -6.35
CA GLU A 99 -12.72 -5.06 -5.85
C GLU A 99 -13.93 -6.01 -5.82
N TYR A 100 -14.10 -6.80 -6.86
CA TYR A 100 -15.33 -7.57 -7.10
C TYR A 100 -15.08 -9.08 -7.11
N PRO A 101 -16.12 -9.89 -6.78
CA PRO A 101 -16.01 -11.34 -6.94
C PRO A 101 -15.59 -11.76 -8.35
N SER A 102 -16.06 -11.05 -9.37
CA SER A 102 -15.71 -11.35 -10.76
C SER A 102 -14.22 -11.20 -11.03
N ASP A 103 -13.48 -10.37 -10.27
CA ASP A 103 -12.03 -10.25 -10.46
C ASP A 103 -11.33 -11.59 -10.18
N VAL A 104 -11.78 -12.29 -9.14
CA VAL A 104 -11.22 -13.59 -8.75
C VAL A 104 -11.62 -14.66 -9.76
N LEU A 105 -12.91 -14.69 -10.14
CA LEU A 105 -13.43 -15.67 -11.07
C LEU A 105 -12.80 -15.53 -12.47
N ALA A 106 -12.51 -14.29 -12.88
CA ALA A 106 -11.86 -14.01 -14.17
C ALA A 106 -10.50 -14.69 -14.27
N VAL A 107 -9.68 -14.58 -13.21
CA VAL A 107 -8.36 -15.21 -13.20
C VAL A 107 -8.48 -16.74 -13.25
N LEU A 108 -9.46 -17.31 -12.54
CA LEU A 108 -9.68 -18.76 -12.60
C LEU A 108 -10.06 -19.19 -14.00
N LEU A 109 -10.92 -18.41 -14.68
CA LEU A 109 -11.31 -18.74 -16.07
C LEU A 109 -10.11 -18.62 -17.02
N LEU A 110 -9.28 -17.58 -16.87
CA LEU A 110 -8.09 -17.42 -17.71
C LEU A 110 -7.12 -18.58 -17.53
N GLN A 111 -6.93 -19.05 -16.27
CA GLN A 111 -6.09 -20.22 -16.00
C GLN A 111 -6.65 -21.47 -16.68
N LYS A 112 -7.98 -21.65 -16.59
CA LYS A 112 -8.65 -22.80 -17.21
C LYS A 112 -8.47 -22.78 -18.74
N GLU A 113 -8.70 -21.61 -19.37
CA GLU A 113 -8.58 -21.48 -20.83
C GLU A 113 -7.14 -21.69 -21.32
N ALA A 114 -6.14 -21.34 -20.49
CA ALA A 114 -4.74 -21.61 -20.80
C ALA A 114 -4.34 -23.08 -20.62
N GLY A 115 -5.23 -23.91 -20.08
CA GLY A 115 -4.97 -25.32 -19.88
C GLY A 115 -4.09 -25.64 -18.68
N ILE A 116 -4.06 -24.73 -17.69
CA ILE A 116 -3.28 -24.97 -16.47
C ILE A 116 -3.94 -26.12 -15.68
N GLN A 117 -3.21 -27.23 -15.56
CA GLN A 117 -3.74 -28.46 -14.95
C GLN A 117 -3.95 -28.34 -13.44
N HIS A 118 -3.08 -27.58 -12.78
CA HIS A 118 -3.16 -27.31 -11.34
C HIS A 118 -3.26 -25.82 -11.13
N PRO A 119 -4.49 -25.25 -11.16
CA PRO A 119 -4.66 -23.81 -11.06
C PRO A 119 -4.03 -23.27 -9.79
N LEU A 120 -3.31 -22.16 -9.94
CA LEU A 120 -2.77 -21.43 -8.80
C LEU A 120 -3.91 -20.87 -7.95
N ARG A 121 -3.75 -20.90 -6.63
CA ARG A 121 -4.72 -20.24 -5.75
C ARG A 121 -4.74 -18.76 -6.07
N VAL A 122 -5.93 -18.20 -6.17
CA VAL A 122 -6.12 -16.80 -6.54
C VAL A 122 -6.31 -15.98 -5.27
N VAL A 123 -5.46 -14.96 -5.10
CA VAL A 123 -5.41 -14.16 -3.88
C VAL A 123 -5.79 -12.71 -4.22
N PRO A 124 -7.00 -12.27 -3.85
CA PRO A 124 -7.35 -10.87 -4.05
C PRO A 124 -6.57 -10.00 -3.07
N LEU A 125 -6.02 -8.90 -3.58
CA LEU A 125 -5.34 -7.88 -2.77
C LEU A 125 -6.24 -6.66 -2.72
N PHE A 126 -6.76 -6.36 -1.53
CA PHE A 126 -7.59 -5.19 -1.29
C PHE A 126 -6.68 -4.04 -0.85
N GLU A 127 -6.62 -2.98 -1.65
CA GLU A 127 -5.58 -1.94 -1.52
C GLU A 127 -6.11 -0.55 -1.17
N THR A 128 -7.23 -0.11 -1.75
CA THR A 128 -7.76 1.23 -1.47
C THR A 128 -8.70 1.18 -0.26
N LEU A 129 -9.07 2.36 0.24
CA LEU A 129 -10.06 2.44 1.32
C LEU A 129 -11.37 1.74 0.93
N LYS A 130 -11.84 2.01 -0.30
CA LYS A 130 -13.05 1.40 -0.84
C LYS A 130 -12.95 -0.12 -0.91
N ASP A 131 -11.80 -0.64 -1.38
CA ASP A 131 -11.60 -2.09 -1.52
C ASP A 131 -11.60 -2.77 -0.15
N LEU A 132 -10.93 -2.16 0.85
CA LEU A 132 -10.89 -2.70 2.20
C LEU A 132 -12.29 -2.73 2.82
N ASP A 133 -13.06 -1.66 2.67
CA ASP A 133 -14.43 -1.60 3.19
C ASP A 133 -15.34 -2.62 2.51
N GLY A 134 -15.05 -2.97 1.24
CA GLY A 134 -15.84 -3.95 0.47
C GLY A 134 -15.35 -5.38 0.57
N ALA A 135 -14.18 -5.62 1.17
CA ALA A 135 -13.49 -6.92 1.11
C ALA A 135 -14.34 -8.07 1.65
N ALA A 136 -14.92 -7.88 2.84
CA ALA A 136 -15.75 -8.92 3.48
C ALA A 136 -16.98 -9.25 2.64
N LYS A 137 -17.61 -8.25 2.04
CA LYS A 137 -18.78 -8.45 1.17
C LYS A 137 -18.38 -9.27 -0.07
N THR A 138 -17.26 -8.93 -0.69
CA THR A 138 -16.74 -9.65 -1.85
C THR A 138 -16.48 -11.12 -1.51
N MET A 139 -15.80 -11.37 -0.39
CA MET A 139 -15.49 -12.76 0.01
C MET A 139 -16.75 -13.52 0.43
N ASN A 140 -17.69 -12.86 1.10
CA ASN A 140 -18.96 -13.48 1.46
C ASN A 140 -19.73 -13.94 0.19
N THR A 141 -19.75 -13.09 -0.84
CA THR A 141 -20.37 -13.44 -2.11
C THR A 141 -19.72 -14.67 -2.74
N LEU A 142 -18.37 -14.70 -2.78
CA LEU A 142 -17.64 -15.84 -3.33
C LEU A 142 -17.90 -17.13 -2.52
N PHE A 143 -17.85 -17.05 -1.19
CA PHE A 143 -18.04 -18.22 -0.34
C PHE A 143 -19.49 -18.75 -0.39
N ASN A 144 -20.44 -17.94 -0.82
CA ASN A 144 -21.81 -18.41 -1.02
C ASN A 144 -22.00 -19.13 -2.37
N MET A 145 -21.06 -19.02 -3.31
CA MET A 145 -21.12 -19.72 -4.58
C MET A 145 -20.72 -21.18 -4.38
N HIS A 146 -21.63 -22.09 -4.64
CA HIS A 146 -21.41 -23.53 -4.44
C HIS A 146 -20.13 -24.02 -5.16
N TRP A 147 -19.98 -23.65 -6.44
CA TRP A 147 -18.80 -24.03 -7.23
C TRP A 147 -17.51 -23.52 -6.59
N TYR A 148 -17.51 -22.25 -6.19
CA TYR A 148 -16.31 -21.63 -5.62
C TYR A 148 -15.91 -22.27 -4.29
N LYS A 149 -16.93 -22.55 -3.44
CA LYS A 149 -16.69 -23.18 -2.15
C LYS A 149 -16.05 -24.56 -2.30
N GLN A 150 -16.52 -25.33 -3.31
CA GLN A 150 -15.92 -26.63 -3.62
C GLN A 150 -14.49 -26.46 -4.16
N HIS A 151 -14.27 -25.46 -5.01
CA HIS A 151 -12.98 -25.21 -5.64
C HIS A 151 -11.89 -24.92 -4.60
N ILE A 152 -12.17 -24.08 -3.57
CA ILE A 152 -11.18 -23.65 -2.58
C ILE A 152 -10.90 -24.74 -1.52
N GLN A 153 -11.71 -25.77 -1.44
CA GLN A 153 -11.51 -26.91 -0.52
C GLN A 153 -11.30 -26.47 0.94
N GLY A 154 -12.08 -25.46 1.36
CA GLY A 154 -12.08 -25.00 2.75
C GLY A 154 -10.93 -24.08 3.14
N LYS A 155 -10.08 -23.67 2.20
CA LYS A 155 -8.94 -22.76 2.49
C LYS A 155 -8.94 -21.59 1.53
N HIS A 156 -8.64 -20.41 2.05
CA HIS A 156 -8.53 -19.21 1.21
C HIS A 156 -7.47 -18.27 1.75
N GLU A 157 -6.86 -17.53 0.83
CA GLU A 157 -5.88 -16.51 1.17
C GLU A 157 -6.33 -15.15 0.61
N VAL A 158 -6.24 -14.11 1.43
CA VAL A 158 -6.54 -12.73 1.07
C VAL A 158 -5.34 -11.86 1.42
N MET A 159 -4.97 -10.96 0.54
CA MET A 159 -3.86 -10.04 0.80
C MET A 159 -4.40 -8.66 1.18
N ILE A 160 -3.83 -8.10 2.25
CA ILE A 160 -4.18 -6.76 2.77
C ILE A 160 -3.10 -5.78 2.31
N GLY A 161 -3.53 -4.72 1.61
CA GLY A 161 -2.63 -3.67 1.14
C GLY A 161 -2.44 -2.58 2.19
N TYR A 162 -1.19 -2.16 2.38
CA TYR A 162 -0.83 -1.16 3.38
C TYR A 162 -0.47 0.18 2.76
N SER A 163 0.43 0.18 1.79
CA SER A 163 0.99 1.43 1.26
C SER A 163 0.00 2.17 0.35
N ASP A 164 -0.70 1.44 -0.52
CA ASP A 164 -1.65 2.08 -1.44
C ASP A 164 -2.87 2.63 -0.69
N SER A 165 -3.34 1.96 0.37
CA SER A 165 -4.44 2.47 1.19
C SER A 165 -4.02 3.74 1.93
N ALA A 166 -2.80 3.80 2.47
CA ALA A 166 -2.30 5.00 3.14
C ALA A 166 -2.14 6.17 2.15
N LYS A 167 -1.72 5.89 0.92
CA LYS A 167 -1.62 6.91 -0.13
C LYS A 167 -3.02 7.41 -0.53
N ASP A 168 -4.02 6.54 -0.54
CA ASP A 168 -5.40 6.88 -0.94
C ASP A 168 -6.14 7.71 0.12
N ALA A 169 -5.97 7.37 1.39
CA ALA A 169 -6.84 7.86 2.47
C ALA A 169 -6.11 8.49 3.65
N GLY A 170 -4.77 8.47 3.65
CA GLY A 170 -3.98 8.90 4.79
C GLY A 170 -3.74 7.78 5.78
N PHE A 171 -2.81 8.01 6.70
CA PHE A 171 -2.28 6.98 7.60
C PHE A 171 -3.36 6.40 8.52
N MET A 172 -4.06 7.27 9.27
CA MET A 172 -5.04 6.83 10.27
C MET A 172 -6.20 6.06 9.63
N SER A 173 -6.76 6.62 8.55
CA SER A 173 -7.93 6.02 7.89
C SER A 173 -7.58 4.66 7.27
N ALA A 174 -6.40 4.57 6.65
CA ALA A 174 -5.93 3.31 6.08
C ALA A 174 -5.76 2.23 7.16
N ASN A 175 -5.12 2.60 8.28
CA ASN A 175 -4.89 1.65 9.37
C ASN A 175 -6.22 1.14 9.96
N TRP A 176 -7.18 2.04 10.16
CA TRP A 176 -8.48 1.65 10.70
C TRP A 176 -9.26 0.75 9.72
N ALA A 177 -9.22 1.08 8.44
CA ALA A 177 -9.87 0.25 7.40
C ALA A 177 -9.24 -1.16 7.35
N GLN A 178 -7.91 -1.23 7.46
CA GLN A 178 -7.20 -2.52 7.51
C GLN A 178 -7.62 -3.34 8.74
N TYR A 179 -7.73 -2.70 9.89
CA TYR A 179 -8.16 -3.35 11.13
C TYR A 179 -9.57 -3.95 10.96
N ARG A 180 -10.52 -3.12 10.51
CA ARG A 180 -11.90 -3.55 10.31
C ARG A 180 -12.00 -4.67 9.26
N ALA A 181 -11.26 -4.52 8.15
CA ALA A 181 -11.29 -5.53 7.07
C ALA A 181 -10.84 -6.90 7.60
N GLN A 182 -9.80 -6.93 8.44
CA GLN A 182 -9.31 -8.19 9.01
C GLN A 182 -10.37 -8.86 9.90
N GLU A 183 -11.01 -8.08 10.77
CA GLU A 183 -12.08 -8.58 11.63
C GLU A 183 -13.24 -9.14 10.81
N GLU A 184 -13.71 -8.35 9.84
CA GLU A 184 -14.86 -8.72 9.02
C GLU A 184 -14.57 -9.93 8.13
N LEU A 185 -13.38 -10.00 7.53
CA LEU A 185 -12.95 -11.14 6.71
C LEU A 185 -12.89 -12.41 7.56
N THR A 186 -12.35 -12.30 8.78
CA THR A 186 -12.26 -13.43 9.71
C THR A 186 -13.65 -13.93 10.09
N ALA A 187 -14.58 -13.01 10.37
CA ALA A 187 -15.95 -13.37 10.71
C ALA A 187 -16.65 -14.08 9.56
N VAL A 188 -16.51 -13.56 8.34
CA VAL A 188 -17.08 -14.17 7.12
C VAL A 188 -16.50 -15.58 6.90
N ALA A 189 -15.17 -15.72 7.02
CA ALA A 189 -14.51 -17.01 6.83
C ALA A 189 -15.04 -18.05 7.83
N ARG A 190 -15.16 -17.66 9.12
CA ARG A 190 -15.71 -18.55 10.16
C ARG A 190 -17.15 -18.94 9.86
N GLN A 191 -17.96 -17.99 9.40
CA GLN A 191 -19.36 -18.26 9.05
C GLN A 191 -19.49 -19.34 7.97
N HIS A 192 -18.55 -19.37 7.02
CA HIS A 192 -18.57 -20.31 5.93
C HIS A 192 -17.69 -21.57 6.14
N GLY A 193 -17.05 -21.68 7.31
CA GLY A 193 -16.16 -22.81 7.61
C GLY A 193 -14.89 -22.81 6.75
N VAL A 194 -14.41 -21.63 6.39
CA VAL A 194 -13.20 -21.46 5.57
C VAL A 194 -12.02 -21.10 6.47
N GLN A 195 -10.91 -21.82 6.31
CA GLN A 195 -9.64 -21.49 6.95
C GLN A 195 -9.01 -20.32 6.16
N LEU A 196 -9.00 -19.14 6.77
CA LEU A 196 -8.49 -17.93 6.13
C LEU A 196 -7.02 -17.71 6.46
N THR A 197 -6.23 -17.40 5.44
CA THR A 197 -4.87 -16.89 5.61
C THR A 197 -4.87 -15.40 5.19
N LEU A 198 -4.42 -14.54 6.09
CA LEU A 198 -4.23 -13.12 5.77
C LEU A 198 -2.77 -12.87 5.41
N PHE A 199 -2.53 -12.44 4.18
CA PHE A 199 -1.20 -12.09 3.69
C PHE A 199 -1.03 -10.58 3.87
N HIS A 200 -0.07 -10.16 4.71
CA HIS A 200 0.17 -8.73 4.96
C HIS A 200 1.24 -8.22 3.99
N GLY A 201 0.83 -7.37 3.07
CA GLY A 201 1.69 -6.78 2.04
C GLY A 201 2.46 -5.58 2.56
N ARG A 202 3.19 -5.75 3.66
CA ARG A 202 3.98 -4.65 4.27
C ARG A 202 5.31 -4.50 3.58
N UNK A 203 5.72 -3.22 3.26
CA UNK A 203 7.00 -2.84 2.69
C UNK A 203 7.99 -2.73 3.80
N UNK A 204 9.00 -3.01 3.58
CA UNK A 204 10.06 -2.89 4.48
C UNK A 204 10.31 -1.55 5.02
N UNK A 205 10.07 -0.72 4.42
CA UNK A 205 10.35 0.60 4.85
C UNK A 205 9.31 1.24 5.68
N UNK A 206 8.39 0.91 5.40
CA UNK A 206 7.47 1.71 6.07
C UNK A 206 7.30 1.32 7.50
N UNK A 207 7.54 0.94 7.78
CA UNK A 207 7.35 0.92 9.12
C UNK A 207 7.76 -0.28 9.83
N UNK A 208 8.60 -0.15 10.02
CA UNK A 208 9.02 -1.10 10.89
C UNK A 208 8.22 -1.26 12.08
N UNK A 209 7.48 -0.90 12.16
CA UNK A 209 6.90 -1.05 13.36
C UNK A 209 6.05 -2.20 13.39
N UNK A 210 6.29 -2.72 13.99
CA UNK A 210 5.68 -3.73 14.26
C UNK A 210 4.31 -3.75 14.42
N UNK A 211 3.93 -3.36 13.94
CA UNK A 211 2.72 -3.45 14.38
C UNK A 211 2.21 -4.72 14.18
N UNK A 212 2.24 -5.14 14.89
CA UNK A 212 1.60 -6.25 14.99
C UNK A 212 0.52 -6.41 14.08
N UNK A 213 0.51 -6.96 13.63
CA UNK A 213 -0.30 -7.23 13.12
C UNK A 213 -1.08 -7.77 13.73
N UNK A 214 -1.51 -7.36 14.31
CA UNK A 214 -2.07 -7.70 14.83
C UNK A 214 -2.70 -8.55 14.51
N THR A 215 -2.49 -9.60 14.80
CA THR A 215 -3.32 -10.79 14.70
C THR A 215 -4.22 -10.94 15.91
N GLU A 216 -4.80 -9.88 16.24
CA GLU A 216 -5.75 -9.86 17.35
C GLU A 216 -6.85 -10.90 17.18
N GLN A 217 -7.15 -11.26 15.95
CA GLN A 217 -8.19 -12.24 15.64
C GLN A 217 -7.70 -13.70 15.67
N GLY A 218 -6.40 -13.88 15.94
CA GLY A 218 -5.83 -15.22 16.04
C GLY A 218 -5.75 -15.98 14.71
N GLU A 219 -5.76 -15.29 13.60
CA GLU A 219 -5.67 -15.91 12.28
C GLU A 219 -4.22 -16.08 11.84
N MET A 220 -3.97 -17.07 11.00
CA MET A 220 -2.63 -17.31 10.47
C MET A 220 -2.17 -16.14 9.59
N ILE A 221 -1.01 -15.61 9.92
CA ILE A 221 -0.36 -14.60 9.12
C ILE A 221 0.79 -15.23 8.35
N ARG A 222 0.80 -15.02 7.05
CA ARG A 222 1.90 -15.42 6.19
C ARG A 222 2.69 -14.16 5.81
N PHE A 223 3.97 -14.17 6.13
CA PHE A 223 4.86 -13.05 5.86
C PHE A 223 5.75 -13.36 4.67
N LYS A 224 5.84 -12.42 3.75
CA LYS A 224 6.87 -12.44 2.73
C LYS A 224 8.01 -11.55 3.19
N PHE A 225 9.19 -12.12 3.19
CA PHE A 225 10.40 -11.39 3.56
C PHE A 225 11.19 -11.07 2.30
N GLY A 226 11.63 -9.83 2.18
CA GLY A 226 12.58 -9.46 1.14
C GLY A 226 13.93 -10.14 1.40
N LEU A 227 14.76 -10.14 0.38
CA LEU A 227 16.08 -10.79 0.45
C LEU A 227 17.09 -10.05 1.33
N GLU A 228 16.71 -8.93 1.92
CA GLU A 228 17.61 -8.11 2.72
C GLU A 228 17.47 -8.35 4.23
N GLY A 229 18.55 -8.10 4.98
CA GLY A 229 18.70 -8.46 6.39
C GLY A 229 17.71 -7.86 7.38
N ILE A 230 16.82 -7.00 6.93
CA ILE A 230 15.72 -6.44 7.75
C ILE A 230 14.72 -7.55 8.15
N ALA A 231 14.70 -8.64 7.39
CA ALA A 231 13.77 -9.75 7.60
C ALA A 231 13.91 -10.40 8.98
N LEU A 232 15.13 -10.57 9.47
CA LEU A 232 15.35 -11.25 10.77
C LEU A 232 14.82 -10.43 11.95
N GLN A 233 15.04 -9.13 11.94
CA GLN A 233 14.55 -8.25 13.00
C GLN A 233 13.01 -8.21 13.01
N ASN A 234 12.41 -8.16 11.83
CA ASN A 234 10.96 -8.21 11.71
C ASN A 234 10.40 -9.55 12.15
N LEU A 235 11.08 -10.65 11.82
CA LEU A 235 10.66 -11.98 12.23
C LEU A 235 10.59 -12.10 13.76
N GLU A 236 11.57 -11.56 14.46
CA GLU A 236 11.59 -11.55 15.92
C GLU A 236 10.38 -10.83 16.50
N ILE A 237 10.11 -9.61 16.00
CA ILE A 237 8.97 -8.79 16.44
C ILE A 237 7.65 -9.51 16.16
N TYR A 238 7.48 -10.04 14.96
CA TYR A 238 6.23 -10.72 14.58
C TYR A 238 6.03 -12.02 15.35
N THR A 239 7.10 -12.75 15.61
CA THR A 239 7.01 -13.98 16.40
C THR A 239 6.54 -13.67 17.82
N ALA A 240 7.12 -12.68 18.44
CA ALA A 240 6.75 -12.25 19.79
C ALA A 240 5.29 -11.79 19.83
N ALA A 241 4.87 -10.94 18.88
CA ALA A 241 3.50 -10.44 18.81
C ALA A 241 2.49 -11.57 18.59
N THR A 242 2.82 -12.54 17.73
CA THR A 242 1.95 -13.68 17.45
C THR A 242 1.81 -14.56 18.68
N LEU A 243 2.91 -14.84 19.38
CA LEU A 243 2.87 -15.63 20.61
C LEU A 243 2.04 -14.93 21.68
N GLU A 244 2.25 -13.64 21.85
CA GLU A 244 1.50 -12.85 22.84
C GLU A 244 0.01 -12.86 22.52
N ALA A 245 -0.38 -12.61 21.28
CA ALA A 245 -1.79 -12.60 20.86
C ALA A 245 -2.44 -13.98 21.00
N THR A 246 -1.65 -15.06 20.82
CA THR A 246 -2.17 -16.42 20.97
C THR A 246 -2.36 -16.78 22.44
N LEU A 247 -1.43 -16.41 23.30
CA LEU A 247 -1.45 -16.74 24.72
C LEU A 247 -2.31 -15.80 25.55
N LEU A 248 -2.36 -14.52 25.17
CA LEU A 248 -3.09 -13.47 25.87
C LEU A 248 -3.89 -12.67 24.84
N PRO A 249 -5.04 -13.18 24.42
CA PRO A 249 -5.83 -12.47 23.41
C PRO A 249 -6.18 -11.05 23.89
N PRO A 250 -6.02 -10.05 23.03
CA PRO A 250 -6.30 -8.67 23.40
C PRO A 250 -7.78 -8.47 23.72
N PRO A 251 -8.11 -7.50 24.57
CA PRO A 251 -9.50 -7.22 24.87
C PRO A 251 -10.24 -6.74 23.64
N GLU A 252 -11.50 -7.11 23.52
CA GLU A 252 -12.36 -6.59 22.46
C GLU A 252 -12.49 -5.07 22.62
N PRO A 253 -12.30 -4.29 21.55
CA PRO A 253 -12.44 -2.84 21.65
C PRO A 253 -13.87 -2.44 22.00
N LYS A 254 -14.01 -1.49 22.91
CA LYS A 254 -15.31 -0.99 23.36
C LYS A 254 -16.02 -0.26 22.20
N LYS A 255 -17.34 -0.26 22.25
CA LYS A 255 -18.13 0.43 21.22
C LYS A 255 -17.75 1.91 21.12
N GLU A 256 -17.54 2.57 22.26
CA GLU A 256 -17.16 3.99 22.29
C GLU A 256 -15.82 4.24 21.61
N TRP A 257 -14.87 3.31 21.74
CA TRP A 257 -13.57 3.40 21.06
C TRP A 257 -13.75 3.30 19.55
N ARG A 258 -14.57 2.35 19.10
CA ARG A 258 -14.86 2.16 17.67
C ARG A 258 -15.56 3.38 17.08
N ASP A 259 -16.55 3.92 17.80
CA ASP A 259 -17.28 5.10 17.33
C ASP A 259 -16.34 6.29 17.21
N LEU A 260 -15.45 6.48 18.18
CA LEU A 260 -14.48 7.58 18.12
C LEU A 260 -13.46 7.39 16.99
N MET A 261 -12.98 6.15 16.76
CA MET A 261 -12.11 5.85 15.62
C MET A 261 -12.82 6.18 14.30
N ASN A 262 -14.09 5.78 14.15
CA ASN A 262 -14.86 6.09 12.95
C ASN A 262 -14.95 7.61 12.74
N GLN A 263 -15.23 8.37 13.79
CA GLN A 263 -15.32 9.84 13.71
C GLN A 263 -13.97 10.44 13.30
N MET A 264 -12.88 10.02 13.95
CA MET A 264 -11.53 10.52 13.64
C MET A 264 -11.12 10.18 12.22
N THR A 265 -11.39 8.96 11.77
CA THR A 265 -10.98 8.54 10.42
C THR A 265 -11.78 9.25 9.34
N ASP A 266 -13.05 9.52 9.55
CA ASP A 266 -13.85 10.30 8.60
C ASP A 266 -13.28 11.72 8.45
N LEU A 267 -12.93 12.37 9.55
CA LEU A 267 -12.27 13.68 9.54
C LEU A 267 -10.91 13.60 8.85
N SER A 268 -10.12 12.60 9.20
CA SER A 268 -8.76 12.43 8.69
C SER A 268 -8.74 12.27 7.17
N VAL A 269 -9.61 11.40 6.62
CA VAL A 269 -9.66 11.18 5.17
C VAL A 269 -10.13 12.43 4.43
N GLN A 270 -11.09 13.16 5.02
CA GLN A 270 -11.58 14.41 4.43
C GLN A 270 -10.46 15.44 4.31
N VAL A 271 -9.75 15.70 5.41
CA VAL A 271 -8.64 16.66 5.44
C VAL A 271 -7.51 16.23 4.49
N TYR A 272 -7.19 14.95 4.51
CA TYR A 272 -6.14 14.40 3.63
C TYR A 272 -6.48 14.64 2.17
N ARG A 273 -7.70 14.25 1.74
CA ARG A 273 -8.10 14.38 0.33
C ARG A 273 -8.24 15.83 -0.10
N GLN A 274 -8.75 16.71 0.76
CA GLN A 274 -8.80 18.15 0.45
C GLN A 274 -7.41 18.69 0.12
N THR A 275 -6.39 18.28 0.85
CA THR A 275 -5.02 18.74 0.61
C THR A 275 -4.41 18.07 -0.62
N VAL A 276 -4.47 16.73 -0.68
CA VAL A 276 -3.73 15.95 -1.67
C VAL A 276 -4.38 15.99 -3.05
N ARG A 277 -5.72 15.99 -3.11
CA ARG A 277 -6.46 15.89 -4.37
C ARG A 277 -7.10 17.18 -4.83
N GLU A 278 -7.53 18.03 -3.89
CA GLU A 278 -8.31 19.22 -4.24
C GLU A 278 -7.49 20.51 -4.26
N ASN A 279 -6.36 20.56 -3.55
CA ASN A 279 -5.52 21.76 -3.54
C ASN A 279 -4.79 21.85 -4.89
N PRO A 280 -5.01 22.93 -5.65
CA PRO A 280 -4.43 23.05 -7.00
C PRO A 280 -2.90 23.18 -7.03
N ASN A 281 -2.29 23.56 -5.93
CA ASN A 281 -0.85 23.75 -5.84
C ASN A 281 -0.11 22.49 -5.31
N PHE A 282 -0.84 21.46 -4.88
CA PHE A 282 -0.23 20.34 -4.17
C PHE A 282 0.70 19.52 -5.06
N VAL A 283 0.26 19.16 -6.27
CA VAL A 283 1.07 18.34 -7.20
C VAL A 283 2.33 19.13 -7.60
N SER A 284 2.18 20.43 -7.86
CA SER A 284 3.32 21.29 -8.20
C SER A 284 4.31 21.35 -7.03
N TYR A 285 3.81 21.50 -5.79
CA TYR A 285 4.67 21.49 -4.60
C TYR A 285 5.45 20.19 -4.48
N LEU A 286 4.75 19.05 -4.60
CA LEU A 286 5.37 17.73 -4.54
C LEU A 286 6.53 17.64 -5.55
N ARG A 287 6.28 17.99 -6.81
CA ARG A 287 7.26 17.86 -7.89
C ARG A 287 8.41 18.85 -7.79
N THR A 288 8.13 20.05 -7.26
CA THR A 288 9.14 21.10 -7.18
C THR A 288 10.02 20.96 -5.95
N VAL A 289 9.40 20.70 -4.78
CA VAL A 289 10.12 20.77 -3.49
C VAL A 289 10.71 19.42 -3.09
N THR A 290 10.12 18.29 -3.55
CA THR A 290 10.64 16.97 -3.23
C THR A 290 11.39 16.37 -4.44
N PRO A 291 12.19 15.32 -4.21
CA PRO A 291 12.86 14.64 -5.34
C PRO A 291 11.96 13.62 -6.05
N GLU A 292 10.62 13.83 -6.10
CA GLU A 292 9.70 12.89 -6.74
C GLU A 292 10.13 12.53 -8.17
N LEU A 293 10.55 13.55 -8.93
CA LEU A 293 10.98 13.33 -10.32
C LEU A 293 12.30 12.55 -10.38
N GLU A 294 13.19 12.79 -9.43
CA GLU A 294 14.51 12.17 -9.38
C GLU A 294 14.45 10.73 -8.87
N LEU A 295 13.43 10.38 -8.10
CA LEU A 295 13.27 9.01 -7.59
C LEU A 295 13.11 7.98 -8.70
N GLN A 296 12.73 8.42 -9.90
CA GLN A 296 12.58 7.51 -11.04
C GLN A 296 13.93 6.89 -11.46
N MET A 297 15.05 7.53 -11.13
CA MET A 297 16.39 7.00 -11.41
C MET A 297 16.81 5.86 -10.50
N LEU A 298 16.08 5.66 -9.39
CA LEU A 298 16.43 4.67 -8.36
C LEU A 298 15.59 3.41 -8.52
N PRO A 299 16.18 2.23 -8.29
CA PRO A 299 15.42 0.98 -8.30
C PRO A 299 14.65 0.82 -6.97
N LEU A 300 13.68 1.68 -6.75
CA LEU A 300 12.86 1.66 -5.52
C LEU A 300 11.79 0.58 -5.65
N GLY A 301 11.97 -0.50 -4.90
CA GLY A 301 11.06 -1.63 -4.96
C GLY A 301 11.28 -2.47 -6.21
N SER A 302 10.35 -3.36 -6.49
CA SER A 302 10.44 -4.32 -7.60
C SER A 302 9.79 -3.82 -8.89
N ARG A 303 9.26 -2.59 -8.91
CA ARG A 303 8.48 -2.05 -10.05
C ARG A 303 8.85 -0.59 -10.30
N PRO A 304 8.62 -0.09 -11.53
CA PRO A 304 8.88 1.33 -11.82
C PRO A 304 8.14 2.27 -10.87
N ALA A 305 8.70 3.44 -10.64
CA ALA A 305 8.16 4.43 -9.70
C ALA A 305 6.76 4.92 -10.07
N LYS A 306 6.42 4.91 -11.35
CA LYS A 306 5.11 5.34 -11.85
C LYS A 306 4.39 4.22 -12.59
N ARG A 307 3.06 4.19 -12.47
CA ARG A 307 2.21 3.28 -13.24
C ARG A 307 2.07 3.77 -14.70
N LYS A 308 2.09 5.08 -14.89
CA LYS A 308 2.00 5.74 -16.20
C LYS A 308 3.02 6.86 -16.27
N VAL A 309 3.55 7.12 -17.46
CA VAL A 309 4.56 8.16 -17.69
C VAL A 309 3.99 9.55 -17.32
N SER A 310 2.73 9.81 -17.70
CA SER A 310 2.03 11.06 -17.39
C SER A 310 0.91 10.80 -16.40
N GLY A 311 0.56 11.83 -15.62
CA GLY A 311 -0.53 11.74 -14.66
C GLY A 311 -0.21 12.44 -13.35
N GLY A 312 -1.21 12.55 -12.49
CA GLY A 312 -1.08 13.15 -11.17
C GLY A 312 -0.63 12.13 -10.12
N ILE A 313 -1.06 12.39 -8.89
CA ILE A 313 -0.71 11.56 -7.73
C ILE A 313 -1.17 10.10 -7.93
N GLU A 314 -2.28 9.90 -8.62
CA GLU A 314 -2.85 8.57 -8.87
C GLU A 314 -1.91 7.68 -9.69
N SER A 315 -1.04 8.26 -10.51
CA SER A 315 -0.08 7.50 -11.31
C SER A 315 1.15 7.07 -10.51
N LEU A 316 1.43 7.76 -9.40
CA LEU A 316 2.60 7.50 -8.57
C LEU A 316 2.37 6.27 -7.68
N ARG A 317 3.36 5.40 -7.60
CA ARG A 317 3.29 4.26 -6.68
C ARG A 317 3.52 4.71 -5.24
N ALA A 318 3.05 3.91 -4.29
CA ALA A 318 3.05 4.28 -2.88
C ALA A 318 4.46 4.43 -2.29
N ILE A 319 5.43 3.59 -2.71
CA ILE A 319 6.80 3.70 -2.18
C ILE A 319 7.44 5.03 -2.59
N PRO A 320 7.48 5.41 -3.87
CA PRO A 320 7.97 6.75 -4.25
C PRO A 320 7.19 7.88 -3.59
N TRP A 321 5.88 7.73 -3.39
CA TRP A 321 5.05 8.72 -2.70
C TRP A 321 5.58 9.01 -1.29
N VAL A 322 5.74 7.96 -0.48
CA VAL A 322 6.23 8.11 0.89
C VAL A 322 7.68 8.61 0.90
N PHE A 323 8.50 8.04 0.00
CA PHE A 323 9.93 8.34 -0.09
C PHE A 323 10.16 9.83 -0.37
N ALA A 324 9.40 10.42 -1.30
CA ALA A 324 9.55 11.83 -1.67
C ALA A 324 9.43 12.76 -0.45
N TRP A 325 8.42 12.52 0.39
CA TRP A 325 8.17 13.34 1.58
C TRP A 325 9.20 13.09 2.69
N THR A 326 9.71 11.87 2.80
CA THR A 326 10.75 11.51 3.76
C THR A 326 12.05 12.23 3.43
N GLN A 327 12.37 12.35 2.14
CA GLN A 327 13.62 12.96 1.68
C GLN A 327 13.74 14.43 2.08
N ILE A 328 12.62 15.13 2.22
CA ILE A 328 12.65 16.54 2.66
C ILE A 328 12.26 16.69 4.14
N ARG A 329 12.16 15.59 4.88
CA ARG A 329 11.87 15.56 6.31
C ARG A 329 10.48 16.13 6.69
N LEU A 330 9.57 16.23 5.73
CA LEU A 330 8.20 16.70 6.01
C LEU A 330 7.30 15.55 6.51
N MET A 331 7.57 14.32 6.10
CA MET A 331 6.85 13.12 6.56
C MET A 331 5.33 13.21 6.38
N LEU A 332 4.88 13.95 5.38
CA LEU A 332 3.49 14.35 5.20
C LEU A 332 2.47 13.20 5.23
N PRO A 333 2.71 12.04 4.59
CA PRO A 333 1.70 10.99 4.57
C PRO A 333 1.29 10.43 5.93
N ALA A 334 2.13 10.55 6.95
CA ALA A 334 1.85 9.98 8.26
C ALA A 334 0.91 10.85 9.10
N TRP A 335 1.12 12.17 9.06
CA TRP A 335 0.41 13.07 9.97
C TRP A 335 -0.72 13.85 9.32
N LEU A 336 -0.71 14.00 7.98
CA LEU A 336 -1.73 14.80 7.29
C LEU A 336 -3.10 14.19 7.50
N GLY A 337 -4.00 14.96 8.04
CA GLY A 337 -5.34 14.52 8.43
C GLY A 337 -5.37 13.91 9.83
N THR A 338 -4.39 13.07 10.18
CA THR A 338 -4.35 12.40 11.48
C THR A 338 -4.26 13.38 12.64
N GLY A 339 -3.31 14.32 12.55
CA GLY A 339 -3.14 15.33 13.59
C GLY A 339 -4.37 16.19 13.78
N THR A 340 -4.99 16.63 12.68
CA THR A 340 -6.21 17.44 12.71
C THR A 340 -7.36 16.65 13.37
N ALA A 341 -7.53 15.38 12.99
CA ALA A 341 -8.62 14.56 13.50
C ALA A 341 -8.50 14.36 15.02
N ILE A 342 -7.30 14.01 15.49
CA ILE A 342 -7.08 13.83 16.94
C ILE A 342 -7.32 15.15 17.67
N ASN A 343 -6.79 16.25 17.16
CA ASN A 343 -6.93 17.56 17.79
C ASN A 343 -8.41 17.96 17.96
N GLN A 344 -9.22 17.72 16.93
CA GLN A 344 -10.64 18.13 16.97
C GLN A 344 -11.45 17.35 17.99
N VAL A 345 -11.12 16.09 18.26
CA VAL A 345 -11.86 15.29 19.23
C VAL A 345 -11.24 15.31 20.62
N HIS A 346 -10.01 15.77 20.75
CA HIS A 346 -9.22 15.64 21.98
C HIS A 346 -9.90 16.30 23.19
N GLU A 347 -10.37 17.54 23.07
CA GLU A 347 -10.96 18.24 24.20
C GLU A 347 -12.27 17.61 24.69
N GLN A 348 -13.11 17.16 23.75
CA GLN A 348 -14.42 16.59 24.09
C GLN A 348 -14.33 15.12 24.52
N HIS A 349 -13.31 14.40 24.08
CA HIS A 349 -13.19 12.97 24.27
C HIS A 349 -11.87 12.57 24.94
N LYS A 350 -11.30 13.47 25.73
CA LYS A 350 -9.98 13.26 26.36
C LYS A 350 -9.94 11.97 27.18
N ASN A 351 -10.97 11.74 27.99
CA ASN A 351 -11.01 10.54 28.85
C ASN A 351 -11.08 9.26 28.02
N THR A 352 -11.88 9.24 26.95
CA THR A 352 -11.99 8.09 26.05
C THR A 352 -10.65 7.84 25.32
N LEU A 353 -10.01 8.91 24.82
CA LEU A 353 -8.71 8.78 24.16
C LEU A 353 -7.62 8.24 25.10
N ASN A 354 -7.61 8.72 26.35
CA ASN A 354 -6.68 8.23 27.36
C ASN A 354 -6.92 6.74 27.65
N GLU A 355 -8.18 6.35 27.78
CA GLU A 355 -8.54 4.95 27.99
C GLU A 355 -8.10 4.07 26.80
N MET A 356 -8.32 4.55 25.57
CA MET A 356 -7.88 3.85 24.37
C MET A 356 -6.34 3.69 24.37
N LEU A 357 -5.63 4.76 24.75
CA LEU A 357 -4.18 4.74 24.79
C LEU A 357 -3.63 3.78 25.87
N GLU A 358 -4.35 3.65 26.99
CA GLU A 358 -3.94 2.77 28.09
C GLU A 358 -4.34 1.30 27.88
N GLN A 359 -5.46 1.03 27.21
CA GLN A 359 -6.06 -0.29 27.23
C GLN A 359 -6.19 -0.96 25.88
N TRP A 360 -6.01 -0.23 24.78
CA TRP A 360 -6.21 -0.79 23.44
C TRP A 360 -4.89 -0.89 22.67
N PRO A 361 -4.30 -2.09 22.58
CA PRO A 361 -2.99 -2.24 21.91
C PRO A 361 -2.94 -1.70 20.47
N TYR A 362 -4.06 -1.83 19.73
CA TYR A 362 -4.14 -1.28 18.38
C TYR A 362 -3.91 0.24 18.40
N PHE A 363 -4.64 0.95 19.30
CA PHE A 363 -4.53 2.41 19.35
C PHE A 363 -3.16 2.86 19.87
N GLN A 364 -2.61 2.15 20.86
CA GLN A 364 -1.23 2.38 21.34
C GLN A 364 -0.25 2.31 20.16
N THR A 365 -0.31 1.22 19.38
CA THR A 365 0.59 1.00 18.24
C THR A 365 0.42 2.09 17.18
N LEU A 366 -0.82 2.49 16.90
CA LEU A 366 -1.11 3.56 15.93
C LEU A 366 -0.42 4.86 16.34
N ILE A 367 -0.54 5.23 17.60
CA ILE A 367 0.04 6.46 18.15
C ILE A 367 1.57 6.37 18.20
N ASP A 368 2.12 5.22 18.62
CA ASP A 368 3.58 5.03 18.66
C ASP A 368 4.20 5.08 17.26
N MET A 369 3.52 4.52 16.25
CA MET A 369 3.98 4.62 14.86
C MET A 369 3.97 6.07 14.38
N LEU A 370 2.93 6.82 14.71
CA LEU A 370 2.86 8.25 14.36
C LEU A 370 4.00 9.01 15.03
N GLU A 371 4.23 8.76 16.32
CA GLU A 371 5.32 9.39 17.07
C GLU A 371 6.68 9.12 16.43
N MET A 372 6.94 7.86 16.09
CA MET A 372 8.21 7.46 15.46
C MET A 372 8.42 8.22 14.15
N VAL A 373 7.37 8.39 13.34
CA VAL A 373 7.51 9.11 12.08
C VAL A 373 7.69 10.61 12.33
N LEU A 374 6.91 11.19 13.25
CA LEU A 374 7.04 12.61 13.59
C LEU A 374 8.44 12.94 14.16
N SER A 375 9.05 12.01 14.90
CA SER A 375 10.40 12.22 15.43
C SER A 375 11.45 12.37 14.33
N LYS A 376 11.15 11.86 13.12
CA LYS A 376 12.04 11.99 11.96
C LYS A 376 11.76 13.27 11.15
N SER A 377 10.71 14.01 11.48
CA SER A 377 10.37 15.23 10.76
C SER A 377 11.30 16.38 11.15
N ASP A 378 11.41 17.37 10.26
CA ASP A 378 12.24 18.55 10.51
C ASP A 378 11.73 19.68 9.60
N ALA A 379 10.98 20.60 10.20
CA ALA A 379 10.35 21.70 9.45
C ALA A 379 11.38 22.66 8.86
N ASP A 380 12.54 22.81 9.51
CA ASP A 380 13.60 23.71 9.02
C ASP A 380 14.27 23.13 7.78
N ILE A 381 14.50 21.81 7.76
CA ILE A 381 15.02 21.14 6.56
C ILE A 381 14.02 21.22 5.42
N ALA A 382 12.74 20.99 5.71
CA ALA A 382 11.68 21.13 4.68
C ALA A 382 11.65 22.56 4.11
N LEU A 383 11.76 23.57 4.96
CA LEU A 383 11.83 24.98 4.54
C LEU A 383 13.07 25.24 3.68
N TYR A 384 14.20 24.63 4.01
CA TYR A 384 15.43 24.77 3.24
C TYR A 384 15.24 24.30 1.80
N TYR A 385 14.68 23.08 1.63
CA TYR A 385 14.39 22.56 0.28
C TYR A 385 13.48 23.50 -0.49
N GLU A 386 12.39 23.94 0.14
CA GLU A 386 11.43 24.86 -0.49
C GLU A 386 12.11 26.16 -0.93
N SER A 387 12.84 26.81 -0.03
CA SER A 387 13.52 28.08 -0.29
C SER A 387 14.56 27.95 -1.40
N HIS A 388 15.23 26.81 -1.48
CA HIS A 388 16.29 26.53 -2.45
C HIS A 388 15.74 26.21 -3.83
N LEU A 389 14.55 25.57 -3.91
CA LEU A 389 14.03 24.98 -5.14
C LEU A 389 12.90 25.76 -5.81
N THR A 390 12.26 26.72 -5.12
CA THR A 390 11.19 27.50 -5.71
C THR A 390 11.18 28.97 -5.25
N GLN A 391 10.73 29.84 -6.15
CA GLN A 391 10.42 31.23 -5.81
C GLN A 391 8.93 31.51 -5.99
N ASP A 392 8.13 30.49 -6.31
CA ASP A 392 6.68 30.61 -6.50
C ASP A 392 5.99 30.89 -5.16
N GLN A 393 5.32 32.03 -5.04
CA GLN A 393 4.69 32.45 -3.79
C GLN A 393 3.53 31.52 -3.39
N ASP A 394 2.80 30.98 -4.35
CA ASP A 394 1.69 30.04 -4.05
C ASP A 394 2.23 28.76 -3.42
N LEU A 395 3.37 28.26 -3.92
CA LEU A 395 4.02 27.07 -3.33
C LEU A 395 4.56 27.38 -1.94
N LYS A 396 5.17 28.56 -1.76
CA LYS A 396 5.67 28.98 -0.44
C LYS A 396 4.53 29.11 0.57
N ASN A 397 3.38 29.64 0.15
CA ASN A 397 2.21 29.74 1.02
C ASN A 397 1.72 28.35 1.45
N LEU A 398 1.66 27.42 0.52
CA LEU A 398 1.31 26.04 0.86
C LEU A 398 2.32 25.41 1.82
N GLY A 399 3.61 25.68 1.61
CA GLY A 399 4.67 25.19 2.49
C GLY A 399 4.52 25.68 3.93
N VAL A 400 4.20 26.97 4.10
CA VAL A 400 3.93 27.56 5.43
C VAL A 400 2.78 26.80 6.10
N GLU A 401 1.69 26.58 5.36
CA GLU A 401 0.54 25.85 5.88
C GLU A 401 0.90 24.43 6.29
N LEU A 402 1.63 23.71 5.43
CA LEU A 402 2.01 22.32 5.71
C LEU A 402 2.92 22.22 6.95
N ARG A 403 3.92 23.12 7.06
CA ARG A 403 4.82 23.10 8.24
C ARG A 403 4.07 23.45 9.53
N GLN A 404 3.10 24.38 9.46
CA GLN A 404 2.27 24.72 10.62
C GLN A 404 1.42 23.51 11.04
N ARG A 405 0.85 22.79 10.08
CA ARG A 405 0.07 21.57 10.35
C ARG A 405 0.96 20.47 10.94
N LEU A 406 2.20 20.34 10.48
CA LEU A 406 3.16 19.41 11.05
C LEU A 406 3.39 19.72 12.53
N GLN A 407 3.65 21.00 12.85
CA GLN A 407 3.87 21.41 14.24
C GLN A 407 2.62 21.13 15.09
N ASN A 408 1.44 21.43 14.55
CA ASN A 408 0.18 21.14 15.25
C ASN A 408 0.03 19.63 15.52
N ALA A 409 0.44 18.79 14.58
CA ALA A 409 0.37 17.32 14.77
C ALA A 409 1.30 16.88 15.90
N VAL A 410 2.51 17.44 15.96
CA VAL A 410 3.45 17.15 17.06
C VAL A 410 2.86 17.57 18.40
N ASP A 411 2.36 18.82 18.47
CA ASP A 411 1.79 19.37 19.70
C ASP A 411 0.58 18.54 20.18
N THR A 412 -0.28 18.13 19.25
CA THR A 412 -1.46 17.31 19.54
C THR A 412 -1.03 15.94 20.11
N LEU A 413 -0.02 15.32 19.50
CA LEU A 413 0.47 14.03 19.94
C LEU A 413 1.06 14.11 21.36
N LEU A 414 1.90 15.14 21.60
CA LEU A 414 2.49 15.35 22.93
C LEU A 414 1.42 15.60 23.99
N SER A 415 0.39 16.38 23.65
CA SER A 415 -0.74 16.64 24.55
C SER A 415 -1.51 15.34 24.84
N LEU A 416 -1.75 14.52 23.81
CA LEU A 416 -2.45 13.24 23.97
C LEU A 416 -1.69 12.29 24.89
N LYS A 417 -0.35 12.23 24.75
CA LYS A 417 0.49 11.34 25.56
C LYS A 417 0.86 11.94 26.94
N GLY A 418 0.61 13.22 27.14
CA GLY A 418 1.02 13.91 28.35
C GLY A 418 2.55 14.03 28.47
N GLU A 419 3.23 14.18 27.34
CA GLU A 419 4.69 14.21 27.26
C GLU A 419 5.20 15.57 26.78
N SER A 420 6.46 15.90 27.12
CA SER A 420 7.08 17.18 26.73
C SER A 420 7.98 17.05 25.50
N LYS A 421 8.37 15.83 25.14
CA LYS A 421 9.18 15.59 23.94
C LYS A 421 8.81 14.26 23.33
N LEU A 422 9.03 14.13 22.01
CA LEU A 422 8.80 12.88 21.30
C LEU A 422 9.79 11.82 21.75
N LEU A 423 9.37 10.55 21.74
CA LEU A 423 10.17 9.38 22.09
C LEU A 423 10.67 9.38 23.53
N SER A 424 9.99 10.06 24.46
CA SER A 424 10.37 10.05 25.87
C SER A 424 10.34 8.64 26.47
N ASN A 425 9.52 7.76 25.92
CA ASN A 425 9.41 6.36 26.34
C ASN A 425 10.25 5.40 25.49
N ASN A 426 11.09 5.92 24.56
CA ASN A 426 11.93 5.10 23.69
C ASN A 426 13.32 5.74 23.53
N GLU A 427 14.08 5.74 24.63
CA GLU A 427 15.40 6.36 24.68
C GLU A 427 16.37 5.80 23.64
N GLY A 428 16.29 4.49 23.38
CA GLY A 428 17.18 3.85 22.39
C GLY A 428 16.99 4.41 20.99
N LEU A 429 15.72 4.59 20.59
CA LEU A 429 15.40 5.16 19.28
C LEU A 429 15.79 6.65 19.25
N ASP A 430 15.47 7.40 20.31
CA ASP A 430 15.84 8.82 20.40
C ASP A 430 17.36 9.00 20.27
N GLN A 431 18.16 8.27 21.06
CA GLN A 431 19.61 8.34 20.99
C GLN A 431 20.12 8.00 19.60
N SER A 432 19.59 6.94 19.00
CA SER A 432 19.95 6.52 17.64
C SER A 432 19.68 7.62 16.61
N MET A 433 18.57 8.35 16.77
CA MET A 433 18.24 9.48 15.88
C MET A 433 19.21 10.65 16.11
N GLN A 434 19.48 10.99 17.37
CA GLN A 434 20.35 12.12 17.69
C GLN A 434 21.77 11.93 17.17
N VAL A 435 22.32 10.71 17.29
CA VAL A 435 23.68 10.41 16.81
C VAL A 435 23.80 10.60 15.30
N ARG A 436 22.74 10.29 14.55
CA ARG A 436 22.76 10.38 13.08
C ARG A 436 22.47 11.79 12.53
N LYS A 437 21.83 12.65 13.34
CA LYS A 437 21.39 13.98 12.90
C LYS A 437 22.53 14.82 12.30
N PRO A 438 23.74 14.91 12.92
CA PRO A 438 24.83 15.71 12.35
C PRO A 438 25.32 15.23 10.98
N TYR A 439 25.16 13.94 10.68
CA TYR A 439 25.57 13.37 9.40
C TYR A 439 24.51 13.60 8.31
N LEU A 440 23.25 13.69 8.71
CA LEU A 440 22.14 13.88 7.77
C LEU A 440 22.04 15.32 7.26
N LEU A 441 22.34 16.30 8.11
CA LEU A 441 22.19 17.70 7.72
C LEU A 441 23.02 18.07 6.49
N PRO A 442 24.35 17.77 6.43
CA PRO A 442 25.11 18.07 5.21
C PRO A 442 24.58 17.38 3.97
N LEU A 443 24.06 16.14 4.12
CA LEU A 443 23.46 15.42 2.98
C LEU A 443 22.23 16.15 2.45
N HIS A 444 21.39 16.69 3.33
CA HIS A 444 20.21 17.45 2.92
C HIS A 444 20.59 18.72 2.16
N LEU A 445 21.58 19.47 2.68
CA LEU A 445 22.04 20.69 2.03
C LEU A 445 22.61 20.38 0.66
N LEU A 446 23.42 19.34 0.54
CA LEU A 446 24.00 18.90 -0.72
C LEU A 446 22.89 18.43 -1.69
N GLN A 447 21.94 17.64 -1.21
CA GLN A 447 20.87 17.11 -2.07
C GLN A 447 20.03 18.22 -2.69
N ALA A 448 19.67 19.23 -1.89
CA ALA A 448 18.89 20.37 -2.42
C ALA A 448 19.63 21.08 -3.57
N GLU A 449 20.95 21.30 -3.39
CA GLU A 449 21.79 21.89 -4.42
C GLU A 449 21.90 20.99 -5.66
N LEU A 450 22.10 19.69 -5.46
CA LEU A 450 22.18 18.73 -6.56
C LEU A 450 20.89 18.68 -7.38
N MET A 451 19.73 18.71 -6.69
CA MET A 451 18.41 18.76 -7.35
C MET A 451 18.30 20.01 -8.23
N LYS A 452 18.69 21.16 -7.67
CA LYS A 452 18.63 22.45 -8.40
C LYS A 452 19.53 22.39 -9.64
N ARG A 453 20.78 21.96 -9.47
CA ARG A 453 21.74 21.87 -10.59
C ARG A 453 21.26 20.90 -11.67
N ARG A 454 20.73 19.76 -11.23
CA ARG A 454 20.21 18.76 -12.19
C ARG A 454 19.08 19.36 -13.04
N ARG A 455 18.12 19.98 -12.39
CA ARG A 455 16.95 20.51 -13.10
C ARG A 455 17.33 21.63 -14.08
N LEU A 456 18.25 22.50 -13.69
CA LEU A 456 18.78 23.53 -14.57
C LEU A 456 19.51 22.91 -15.78
N TYR A 457 20.36 21.93 -15.52
CA TYR A 457 21.11 21.25 -16.60
C TYR A 457 20.18 20.58 -17.60
N LEU A 458 19.18 19.82 -17.11
CA LEU A 458 18.23 19.14 -18.00
C LEU A 458 17.46 20.12 -18.87
N ALA A 459 17.02 21.24 -18.29
CA ALA A 459 16.29 22.29 -19.02
C ALA A 459 17.17 22.94 -20.10
N GLU A 460 18.43 23.23 -19.74
CA GLU A 460 19.37 23.90 -20.63
C GLU A 460 19.81 23.00 -21.80
N HIS A 461 20.07 21.71 -21.54
CA HIS A 461 20.63 20.79 -22.53
C HIS A 461 19.59 19.88 -23.19
N GLN A 462 18.32 19.95 -22.80
CA GLN A 462 17.23 19.14 -23.37
C GLN A 462 17.59 17.64 -23.36
N THR A 463 18.07 17.16 -22.21
CA THR A 463 18.52 15.78 -22.02
C THR A 463 17.85 15.17 -20.80
N GLU A 464 17.89 13.84 -20.65
CA GLU A 464 17.32 13.12 -19.52
C GLU A 464 18.36 12.84 -18.43
N HIS A 465 19.64 13.04 -18.70
CA HIS A 465 20.73 12.73 -17.76
C HIS A 465 21.61 13.95 -17.53
N SER A 466 22.15 14.05 -16.32
CA SER A 466 23.03 15.14 -15.95
C SER A 466 24.32 14.62 -15.27
N PRO A 467 25.38 15.42 -15.27
CA PRO A 467 26.63 15.00 -14.60
C PRO A 467 26.49 14.77 -13.08
N VAL A 468 25.43 15.30 -12.45
CA VAL A 468 25.24 15.15 -11.00
C VAL A 468 24.31 14.01 -10.62
N ASP A 469 23.77 13.25 -11.58
CA ASP A 469 22.80 12.17 -11.32
C ASP A 469 23.34 11.16 -10.30
N HIS A 470 24.58 10.70 -10.45
CA HIS A 470 25.17 9.72 -9.56
C HIS A 470 25.28 10.26 -8.12
N ALA A 471 25.77 11.49 -7.96
CA ALA A 471 25.89 12.13 -6.64
C ALA A 471 24.52 12.29 -5.97
N LEU A 472 23.52 12.65 -6.77
CA LEU A 472 22.15 12.81 -6.29
C LEU A 472 21.58 11.45 -5.81
N MET A 473 21.76 10.39 -6.58
CA MET A 473 21.32 9.04 -6.16
C MET A 473 21.98 8.61 -4.86
N VAL A 474 23.28 8.89 -4.70
CA VAL A 474 24.01 8.57 -3.46
C VAL A 474 23.46 9.37 -2.29
N SER A 475 23.14 10.65 -2.49
CA SER A 475 22.58 11.49 -1.40
C SER A 475 21.19 10.99 -0.98
N ILE A 476 20.34 10.62 -1.95
CA ILE A 476 19.00 10.07 -1.66
C ILE A 476 19.12 8.78 -0.85
N ALA A 477 20.00 7.87 -1.29
CA ALA A 477 20.22 6.60 -0.59
C ALA A 477 20.80 6.83 0.81
N GLY A 478 21.74 7.77 0.95
CA GLY A 478 22.34 8.11 2.24
C GLY A 478 21.35 8.67 3.25
N ILE A 479 20.46 9.58 2.80
CA ILE A 479 19.42 10.13 3.65
C ILE A 479 18.45 9.01 4.08
N ALA A 480 18.05 8.16 3.13
CA ALA A 480 17.13 7.05 3.41
C ALA A 480 17.74 6.10 4.46
N ALA A 481 18.99 5.72 4.27
CA ALA A 481 19.71 4.84 5.22
C ALA A 481 19.83 5.48 6.59
N GLY A 482 20.20 6.78 6.63
CA GLY A 482 20.35 7.51 7.88
C GLY A 482 19.05 7.65 8.66
N LEU A 483 17.92 7.72 7.95
CA LEU A 483 16.59 7.77 8.57
C LEU A 483 16.01 6.37 8.83
N ARG A 484 16.73 5.32 8.44
CA ARG A 484 16.22 3.93 8.45
C ARG A 484 14.90 3.84 7.69
N ASN A 485 14.90 4.42 6.51
CA ASN A 485 13.74 4.41 5.61
C ASN A 485 14.22 4.00 4.21
N THR A 486 14.49 2.74 4.07
CA THR A 486 15.15 2.19 2.87
C THR A 486 14.16 1.59 1.85
N GLY A 487 12.90 1.95 1.92
CA GLY A 487 11.88 1.48 0.99
C GLY A 487 11.19 0.23 1.45
#